data_e70e96e9aaf3127884324fe41dc60d22
#
_entry.id   e70e96e9aaf3127884324fe41dc60d22
#
_cell.length_a   1.000
_cell.length_b   1.000
_cell.length_c   1.000
_cell.angle_alpha   90.00
_cell.angle_beta   90.00
_cell.angle_gamma   90.00
#
_symmetry.space_group_name_H-M   'P 1'
#
loop_
_entity.id
_entity.type
_entity.pdbx_description
1 polymer ?
#
loop_
_entity_poly.entity_id
_entity_poly.type
_entity_poly.pdbx_seq_one_letter_code
_entity_poly.pdbx_strand_id
1 'polypeptide(L)'
;MERLNYTEAIEKILNSFCDMVVREGTEVKIIRDRESGNYLVILAGWNDGSRVYGISIHIELKNDKIWIQQDRTDTGIAQKLVEFGVPKTDIVLAFKSPFTRKFTEYAVN
;
A
#
# COMPACT_ATOMS: atom_id res chain seq x y z
N MET A 1 8.92 6.86 -24.91
CA MET A 1 7.98 6.91 -23.77
C MET A 1 8.69 6.46 -22.51
N GLU A 2 8.67 7.30 -21.50
CA GLU A 2 9.32 6.95 -20.25
C GLU A 2 8.54 5.87 -19.52
N ARG A 3 9.29 4.93 -18.94
CA ARG A 3 8.69 3.89 -18.12
C ARG A 3 8.28 4.47 -16.78
N LEU A 4 7.07 4.19 -16.35
CA LEU A 4 6.58 4.64 -15.06
C LEU A 4 7.45 4.05 -13.94
N ASN A 5 7.90 4.92 -13.03
CA ASN A 5 8.68 4.49 -11.87
C ASN A 5 7.74 4.10 -10.73
N TYR A 6 7.62 2.80 -10.50
CA TYR A 6 6.71 2.27 -9.47
C TYR A 6 7.15 2.63 -8.06
N THR A 7 8.45 2.74 -7.83
CA THR A 7 8.96 3.17 -6.53
C THR A 7 8.47 4.58 -6.20
N GLU A 8 8.56 5.50 -7.17
CA GLU A 8 8.06 6.86 -6.98
C GLU A 8 6.55 6.89 -6.75
N ALA A 9 5.80 6.10 -7.51
CA ALA A 9 4.35 6.03 -7.35
C ALA A 9 3.97 5.56 -5.95
N ILE A 10 4.63 4.53 -5.46
CA ILE A 10 4.41 4.01 -4.11
C ILE A 10 4.74 5.07 -3.07
N GLU A 11 5.89 5.70 -3.17
CA GLU A 11 6.32 6.69 -2.19
C GLU A 11 5.40 7.92 -2.16
N LYS A 12 4.94 8.38 -3.31
CA LYS A 12 4.01 9.51 -3.37
C LYS A 12 2.68 9.18 -2.70
N ILE A 13 2.17 7.99 -2.92
CA ILE A 13 0.93 7.54 -2.30
C ILE A 13 1.07 7.46 -0.79
N LEU A 14 2.17 6.87 -0.31
CA LEU A 14 2.41 6.73 1.12
C LEU A 14 2.58 8.09 1.81
N ASN A 15 3.28 9.01 1.17
CA ASN A 15 3.48 10.35 1.71
C ASN A 15 2.14 11.11 1.81
N SER A 16 1.30 11.02 0.78
CA SER A 16 0.00 11.68 0.81
C SER A 16 -0.90 11.08 1.88
N PHE A 17 -0.80 9.78 2.11
CA PHE A 17 -1.57 9.11 3.14
C PHE A 17 -1.19 9.58 4.53
N CYS A 18 0.10 9.78 4.78
CA CYS A 18 0.58 10.29 6.07
C CYS A 18 0.01 11.66 6.40
N ASP A 19 -0.14 12.51 5.40
CA ASP A 19 -0.66 13.87 5.60
C ASP A 19 -2.16 13.87 5.91
N MET A 20 -2.86 12.80 5.56
CA MET A 20 -4.31 12.72 5.72
C MET A 20 -4.77 12.07 7.03
N VAL A 21 -3.93 11.25 7.65
CA VAL A 21 -4.33 10.46 8.82
C VAL A 21 -3.57 10.91 10.04
N VAL A 22 -3.99 12.04 10.61
CA VAL A 22 -3.46 12.48 11.90
C VAL A 22 -4.58 12.39 12.93
N ARG A 23 -4.50 11.37 13.78
CA ARG A 23 -5.39 11.27 14.94
C ARG A 23 -4.57 11.60 16.17
N GLU A 24 -5.16 12.38 17.05
CA GLU A 24 -4.52 12.69 18.33
C GLU A 24 -4.22 11.39 19.08
N GLY A 25 -2.98 11.27 19.56
CA GLY A 25 -2.55 10.08 20.29
C GLY A 25 -2.05 8.94 19.42
N THR A 26 -2.09 9.07 18.10
CA THR A 26 -1.63 8.03 17.18
C THR A 26 -0.57 8.60 16.24
N GLU A 27 0.55 7.90 16.15
CA GLU A 27 1.61 8.24 15.20
C GLU A 27 1.48 7.38 13.95
N VAL A 28 1.79 7.99 12.80
CA VAL A 28 1.88 7.27 11.53
C VAL A 28 3.35 7.18 11.18
N LYS A 29 3.85 5.95 10.99
CA LYS A 29 5.24 5.70 10.67
C LYS A 29 5.34 5.03 9.31
N ILE A 30 6.16 5.60 8.43
CA ILE A 30 6.42 4.99 7.13
C ILE A 30 7.78 4.31 7.18
N ILE A 31 7.79 3.03 6.82
CA ILE A 31 9.02 2.25 6.70
C ILE A 31 9.26 2.02 5.21
N ARG A 32 10.41 2.44 4.74
CA ARG A 32 10.81 2.27 3.33
C ARG A 32 12.06 1.43 3.27
N ASP A 33 11.96 0.30 2.58
CA ASP A 33 13.12 -0.53 2.31
C ASP A 33 13.19 -0.77 0.80
N ARG A 34 13.96 0.06 0.13
CA ARG A 34 14.12 -0.01 -1.33
C ARG A 34 14.85 -1.27 -1.75
N GLU A 35 15.75 -1.78 -0.91
CA GLU A 35 16.53 -2.96 -1.23
C GLU A 35 15.66 -4.20 -1.34
N SER A 36 14.78 -4.41 -0.36
CA SER A 36 13.85 -5.55 -0.39
C SER A 36 12.57 -5.24 -1.18
N GLY A 37 12.30 -3.97 -1.46
CA GLY A 37 11.08 -3.56 -2.14
C GLY A 37 9.86 -3.52 -1.24
N ASN A 38 10.05 -3.46 0.08
CA ASN A 38 8.94 -3.45 1.04
C ASN A 38 8.70 -2.06 1.60
N TYR A 39 7.42 -1.68 1.62
CA TYR A 39 6.97 -0.37 2.09
C TYR A 39 5.81 -0.57 3.04
N LEU A 40 5.94 -0.03 4.26
CA LEU A 40 4.95 -0.22 5.31
C LEU A 40 4.47 1.11 5.87
N VAL A 41 3.19 1.17 6.22
CA VAL A 41 2.66 2.24 7.05
C VAL A 41 2.19 1.60 8.36
N ILE A 42 2.80 2.02 9.45
CA ILE A 42 2.49 1.49 10.79
C ILE A 42 1.79 2.57 11.58
N LEU A 43 0.70 2.19 12.24
CA LEU A 43 0.02 3.06 13.21
C LEU A 43 0.43 2.62 14.60
N ALA A 44 0.85 3.58 15.44
CA ALA A 44 1.28 3.30 16.80
C ALA A 44 0.79 4.40 17.72
N GLY A 45 0.07 4.02 18.78
CA GLY A 45 -0.44 5.02 19.71
C GLY A 45 -1.43 4.45 20.69
N TRP A 46 -2.27 5.33 21.22
CA TRP A 46 -3.28 5.01 22.21
C TRP A 46 -4.56 5.76 21.90
N ASN A 47 -5.69 5.11 22.08
CA ASN A 47 -7.00 5.70 21.88
C ASN A 47 -7.89 5.30 23.04
N ASP A 48 -8.26 6.29 23.88
CA ASP A 48 -9.12 6.06 25.05
C ASP A 48 -8.66 4.88 25.91
N GLY A 49 -7.35 4.82 26.21
CA GLY A 49 -6.78 3.77 27.03
C GLY A 49 -6.51 2.46 26.31
N SER A 50 -6.86 2.37 25.04
CA SER A 50 -6.61 1.18 24.23
C SER A 50 -5.38 1.35 23.36
N ARG A 51 -4.53 0.33 23.29
CA ARG A 51 -3.35 0.36 22.44
C ARG A 51 -3.75 0.25 20.98
N VAL A 52 -3.27 1.19 20.16
CA VAL A 52 -3.37 1.14 18.71
C VAL A 52 -2.00 0.79 18.18
N TYR A 53 -1.87 -0.39 17.55
CA TYR A 53 -0.59 -0.77 16.98
C TYR A 53 -0.82 -1.79 15.87
N GLY A 54 -0.32 -1.50 14.70
CA GLY A 54 -0.45 -2.44 13.60
C GLY A 54 -0.05 -1.84 12.27
N ILE A 55 -0.01 -2.70 11.27
CA ILE A 55 0.30 -2.34 9.90
C ILE A 55 -0.99 -1.94 9.20
N SER A 56 -1.06 -0.71 8.73
CA SER A 56 -2.22 -0.22 7.98
C SER A 56 -2.09 -0.56 6.49
N ILE A 57 -0.88 -0.40 5.95
CA ILE A 57 -0.60 -0.66 4.54
C ILE A 57 0.73 -1.39 4.44
N HIS A 58 0.76 -2.44 3.62
CA HIS A 58 2.01 -3.11 3.26
C HIS A 58 2.02 -3.33 1.75
N ILE A 59 2.99 -2.73 1.09
CA ILE A 59 3.19 -2.83 -0.35
C ILE A 59 4.56 -3.43 -0.61
N GLU A 60 4.63 -4.38 -1.54
CA GLU A 60 5.89 -4.98 -1.94
C GLU A 60 6.06 -4.84 -3.45
N LEU A 61 7.20 -4.30 -3.87
CA LEU A 61 7.56 -4.24 -5.30
C LEU A 61 8.39 -5.48 -5.61
N LYS A 62 7.79 -6.39 -6.38
CA LYS A 62 8.38 -7.70 -6.66
C LYS A 62 8.04 -8.13 -8.08
N ASN A 63 9.04 -8.63 -8.81
CA ASN A 63 8.86 -9.12 -10.19
C ASN A 63 8.22 -8.09 -11.11
N ASP A 64 8.64 -6.82 -10.96
CA ASP A 64 8.13 -5.68 -11.74
C ASP A 64 6.63 -5.42 -11.56
N LYS A 65 6.06 -5.93 -10.48
CA LYS A 65 4.66 -5.70 -10.12
C LYS A 65 4.54 -5.19 -8.71
N ILE A 66 3.44 -4.52 -8.43
CA ILE A 66 3.16 -3.98 -7.12
C ILE A 66 2.21 -4.93 -6.40
N TRP A 67 2.71 -5.55 -5.33
CA TRP A 67 1.95 -6.50 -4.52
C TRP A 67 1.41 -5.78 -3.29
N ILE A 68 0.10 -5.71 -3.17
CA ILE A 68 -0.53 -5.12 -1.99
C ILE A 68 -0.79 -6.24 -1.00
N GLN A 69 0.04 -6.30 0.03
CA GLN A 69 -0.03 -7.36 1.05
C GLN A 69 -1.11 -7.08 2.09
N GLN A 70 -1.31 -5.81 2.40
CA GLN A 70 -2.35 -5.38 3.30
C GLN A 70 -2.77 -3.96 2.99
N ASP A 71 -4.08 -3.71 3.06
CA ASP A 71 -4.64 -2.38 2.82
C ASP A 71 -5.88 -2.21 3.70
N ARG A 72 -5.77 -1.34 4.70
CA ARG A 72 -6.88 -1.02 5.60
C ARG A 72 -7.47 0.35 5.31
N THR A 73 -7.20 0.89 4.12
CA THR A 73 -7.75 2.20 3.73
C THR A 73 -9.14 2.04 3.13
N ASP A 74 -9.97 3.07 3.29
CA ASP A 74 -11.32 3.06 2.75
C ASP A 74 -11.33 3.21 1.23
N THR A 75 -10.45 4.06 0.69
CA THR A 75 -10.40 4.34 -0.74
C THR A 75 -9.68 3.27 -1.54
N GLY A 76 -8.77 2.52 -0.89
CA GLY A 76 -8.01 1.48 -1.57
C GLY A 76 -6.74 1.99 -2.25
N ILE A 77 -5.63 1.36 -1.92
CA ILE A 77 -4.32 1.72 -2.50
C ILE A 77 -4.27 1.34 -3.99
N ALA A 78 -4.87 0.21 -4.36
CA ALA A 78 -4.89 -0.23 -5.76
C ALA A 78 -5.51 0.82 -6.67
N GLN A 79 -6.64 1.40 -6.27
CA GLN A 79 -7.30 2.44 -7.05
C GLN A 79 -6.42 3.68 -7.19
N LYS A 80 -5.74 4.07 -6.14
CA LYS A 80 -4.82 5.21 -6.18
C LYS A 80 -3.65 4.97 -7.13
N LEU A 81 -3.11 3.76 -7.13
CA LEU A 81 -2.04 3.39 -8.07
C LEU A 81 -2.51 3.49 -9.51
N VAL A 82 -3.72 3.04 -9.79
CA VAL A 82 -4.30 3.16 -11.14
C VAL A 82 -4.43 4.62 -11.54
N GLU A 83 -4.85 5.48 -10.61
CA GLU A 83 -4.95 6.92 -10.86
C GLU A 83 -3.60 7.55 -11.18
N PHE A 84 -2.51 7.00 -10.62
CA PHE A 84 -1.15 7.44 -10.94
C PHE A 84 -0.62 6.88 -12.25
N GLY A 85 -1.39 6.02 -12.91
CA GLY A 85 -1.02 5.47 -14.21
C GLY A 85 -0.48 4.05 -14.17
N VAL A 86 -0.54 3.37 -13.04
CA VAL A 86 -0.09 1.98 -12.95
C VAL A 86 -1.17 1.08 -13.57
N PRO A 87 -0.81 0.24 -14.58
CA PRO A 87 -1.79 -0.68 -15.15
C PRO A 87 -2.30 -1.68 -14.12
N LYS A 88 -3.59 -1.99 -14.18
CA LYS A 88 -4.17 -2.99 -13.27
C LYS A 88 -3.47 -4.34 -13.36
N THR A 89 -2.93 -4.67 -14.51
CA THR A 89 -2.20 -5.94 -14.73
C THR A 89 -0.86 -5.99 -14.02
N ASP A 90 -0.37 -4.86 -13.48
CA ASP A 90 0.86 -4.80 -12.70
C ASP A 90 0.60 -4.65 -11.20
N ILE A 91 -0.65 -4.78 -10.77
CA ILE A 91 -1.04 -4.69 -9.37
C ILE A 91 -1.61 -6.04 -8.95
N VAL A 92 -1.04 -6.63 -7.90
CA VAL A 92 -1.51 -7.91 -7.35
C VAL A 92 -2.12 -7.65 -5.98
N LEU A 93 -3.37 -8.07 -5.80
CA LEU A 93 -4.03 -7.99 -4.50
C LEU A 93 -3.63 -9.23 -3.68
N ALA A 94 -2.46 -9.15 -3.05
CA ALA A 94 -1.86 -10.29 -2.38
C ALA A 94 -2.65 -10.76 -1.15
N PHE A 95 -3.49 -9.88 -0.58
CA PHE A 95 -4.34 -10.23 0.55
C PHE A 95 -5.56 -11.07 0.13
N LYS A 96 -5.80 -11.22 -1.16
CA LYS A 96 -6.83 -12.11 -1.68
C LYS A 96 -6.17 -13.43 -2.11
N SER A 97 -6.89 -14.55 -1.95
CA SER A 97 -6.36 -15.84 -2.36
C SER A 97 -6.11 -15.89 -3.87
N PRO A 98 -5.17 -16.72 -4.34
CA PRO A 98 -4.94 -16.85 -5.78
C PRO A 98 -6.20 -17.18 -6.58
N PHE A 99 -7.09 -17.99 -6.00
CA PHE A 99 -8.37 -18.31 -6.65
C PHE A 99 -9.24 -17.05 -6.82
N THR A 100 -9.34 -16.24 -5.77
CA THR A 100 -10.15 -15.02 -5.78
C THR A 100 -9.60 -13.97 -6.74
N ARG A 101 -8.26 -13.91 -6.90
CA ARG A 101 -7.63 -12.95 -7.81
C ARG A 101 -8.09 -13.10 -9.25
N LYS A 102 -8.49 -14.30 -9.66
CA LYS A 102 -8.97 -14.56 -11.01
C LYS A 102 -10.24 -13.79 -11.35
N PHE A 103 -11.00 -13.38 -10.35
CA PHE A 103 -12.26 -12.67 -10.54
C PHE A 103 -12.11 -11.16 -10.40
N THR A 104 -10.88 -10.67 -10.25
CA THR A 104 -10.60 -9.24 -10.20
C THR A 104 -10.03 -8.78 -11.53
N GLU A 105 -10.05 -7.47 -11.74
CA GLU A 105 -9.42 -6.87 -12.92
C GLU A 105 -7.90 -6.74 -12.77
N TYR A 106 -7.38 -7.05 -11.58
CA TYR A 106 -5.96 -6.93 -11.27
C TYR A 106 -5.21 -8.21 -11.60
N ALA A 107 -3.88 -8.15 -11.48
CA ALA A 107 -3.05 -9.30 -11.83
C ALA A 107 -3.31 -10.50 -10.91
N VAL A 108 -3.15 -11.69 -11.44
CA VAL A 108 -3.31 -12.93 -10.66
C VAL A 108 -2.04 -13.22 -9.87
N ASN A 109 -0.90 -12.93 -10.45
CA ASN A 109 0.41 -13.10 -9.80
C ASN A 109 1.47 -12.24 -10.47
#